data_b873d86f82914ed59e21b8c9b6b36e7f
#
_entry.id   b873d86f82914ed59e21b8c9b6b36e7f
#
_cell.length_a   1.000
_cell.length_b   1.000
_cell.length_c   1.000
_cell.angle_alpha   90.00
_cell.angle_beta   90.00
_cell.angle_gamma   90.00
#
_symmetry.space_group_name_H-M   'P 1'
#
loop_
_entity.id
_entity.type
_entity.pdbx_description
1 polymer ?
#
loop_
_entity_poly.entity_id
_entity_poly.type
_entity_poly.pdbx_seq_one_letter_code
_entity_poly.pdbx_strand_id
1 'polypeptide(L)'
;ILTLDFILIPQFTITTEDPSITEIPSKDYYLNATLTVDGKGICENYTGKTEVKGRGNSTWGYPKKPYRLKLDKKSEICGLGKAKNYILLANHIDPTLMLNSVAFKVGQLLNIPFTNHAIPVDVVLNGKYKGSYLLTEQIEIKENRVDLDENNSVMWELDSYFDEDPKFKSEAFNLPVMVKDPDLTTEQFEYWKKDFNAFTVQFAKEPLEGNMYVDMIDIESVAKYLITFNLVHNMEINHPKSIF
;
A
#
# COMPACT_ATOMS: atom_id res chain seq x y z
N ILE A 1 27.72 21.94 26.33
CA ILE A 1 27.36 20.53 26.57
C ILE A 1 26.57 20.12 25.33
N LEU A 2 27.13 19.22 24.53
CA LEU A 2 26.40 18.61 23.41
C LEU A 2 25.50 17.53 24.04
N THR A 3 24.19 17.71 23.95
CA THR A 3 23.23 16.65 24.28
C THR A 3 23.02 15.85 23.03
N LEU A 4 23.40 14.58 23.04
CA LEU A 4 23.06 13.63 21.98
C LEU A 4 21.73 12.98 22.32
N ASP A 5 20.67 13.36 21.61
CA ASP A 5 19.39 12.68 21.69
C ASP A 5 19.41 11.46 20.76
N PHE A 6 19.33 10.27 21.32
CA PHE A 6 19.17 9.04 20.56
C PHE A 6 17.69 8.82 20.25
N ILE A 7 17.35 8.85 18.97
CA ILE A 7 16.01 8.43 18.51
C ILE A 7 16.02 6.91 18.44
N LEU A 8 15.22 6.27 19.29
CA LEU A 8 15.00 4.83 19.25
C LEU A 8 14.02 4.50 18.13
N ILE A 9 14.28 3.40 17.41
CA ILE A 9 13.42 2.88 16.36
C ILE A 9 12.73 1.61 16.88
N PRO A 10 11.38 1.49 16.78
CA PRO A 10 10.68 0.27 17.18
C PRO A 10 11.24 -0.96 16.46
N GLN A 11 11.34 -2.08 17.17
CA GLN A 11 11.85 -3.33 16.63
C GLN A 11 10.73 -4.34 16.42
N PHE A 12 10.63 -4.87 15.21
CA PHE A 12 9.69 -5.89 14.77
C PHE A 12 10.43 -7.23 14.65
N THR A 13 10.15 -8.14 15.55
CA THR A 13 10.69 -9.50 15.51
C THR A 13 9.63 -10.44 14.95
N ILE A 14 9.92 -11.03 13.80
CA ILE A 14 9.08 -12.02 13.12
C ILE A 14 9.73 -13.39 13.36
N THR A 15 9.02 -14.28 14.04
CA THR A 15 9.46 -15.65 14.31
C THR A 15 8.51 -16.62 13.62
N THR A 16 8.99 -17.27 12.54
CA THR A 16 8.21 -18.26 11.80
C THR A 16 8.22 -19.61 12.53
N GLU A 17 7.26 -20.48 12.20
CA GLU A 17 7.21 -21.85 12.77
C GLU A 17 8.47 -22.68 12.45
N ASP A 18 9.08 -22.45 11.27
CA ASP A 18 10.38 -23.00 10.92
C ASP A 18 11.48 -21.95 11.16
N PRO A 19 12.29 -22.10 12.22
CA PRO A 19 13.34 -21.16 12.56
C PRO A 19 14.54 -21.18 11.60
N SER A 20 14.63 -22.16 10.71
CA SER A 20 15.70 -22.26 9.70
C SER A 20 15.50 -21.25 8.55
N ILE A 21 14.30 -20.68 8.42
CA ILE A 21 13.99 -19.69 7.39
C ILE A 21 14.77 -18.40 7.67
N THR A 22 15.67 -18.05 6.76
CA THR A 22 16.47 -16.81 6.84
C THR A 22 15.92 -15.70 5.93
N GLU A 23 15.05 -16.05 4.97
CA GLU A 23 14.36 -15.15 4.05
C GLU A 23 12.93 -15.66 3.84
N ILE A 24 11.96 -14.76 3.70
CA ILE A 24 10.60 -15.15 3.30
C ILE A 24 10.67 -15.64 1.84
N PRO A 25 10.28 -16.89 1.55
CA PRO A 25 10.60 -17.53 0.28
C PRO A 25 9.68 -17.10 -0.88
N SER A 26 8.45 -16.64 -0.59
CA SER A 26 7.45 -16.38 -1.64
C SER A 26 6.56 -15.18 -1.33
N LYS A 27 6.00 -14.58 -2.39
CA LYS A 27 4.90 -13.61 -2.32
C LYS A 27 3.53 -14.25 -2.51
N ASP A 28 3.47 -15.54 -2.87
CA ASP A 28 2.24 -16.20 -3.30
C ASP A 28 1.50 -16.87 -2.13
N TYR A 29 2.23 -17.27 -1.09
CA TYR A 29 1.66 -17.90 0.09
C TYR A 29 2.20 -17.32 1.38
N TYR A 30 1.39 -17.44 2.42
CA TYR A 30 1.74 -16.99 3.76
C TYR A 30 2.44 -18.09 4.57
N LEU A 31 3.38 -17.68 5.43
CA LEU A 31 3.96 -18.48 6.48
C LEU A 31 3.37 -18.06 7.82
N ASN A 32 3.01 -19.03 8.65
CA ASN A 32 2.65 -18.78 10.04
C ASN A 32 3.85 -18.25 10.83
N ALA A 33 3.61 -17.24 11.64
CA ALA A 33 4.63 -16.61 12.46
C ALA A 33 4.05 -16.00 13.74
N THR A 34 4.92 -15.60 14.63
CA THR A 34 4.62 -14.68 15.73
C THR A 34 5.30 -13.35 15.44
N LEU A 35 4.56 -12.26 15.59
CA LEU A 35 5.09 -10.90 15.55
C LEU A 35 5.25 -10.41 17.00
N THR A 36 6.45 -9.97 17.35
CA THR A 36 6.73 -9.23 18.58
C THR A 36 7.23 -7.83 18.22
N VAL A 37 6.58 -6.82 18.73
CA VAL A 37 6.96 -5.41 18.58
C VAL A 37 7.47 -4.90 19.92
N ASP A 38 8.72 -4.50 19.95
CA ASP A 38 9.28 -3.66 21.03
C ASP A 38 9.20 -2.20 20.53
N GLY A 39 8.25 -1.46 21.06
CA GLY A 39 7.97 -0.09 20.64
C GLY A 39 9.03 0.93 21.07
N LYS A 40 10.00 0.55 21.91
CA LYS A 40 11.09 1.40 22.41
C LYS A 40 10.61 2.73 23.02
N GLY A 41 9.39 2.77 23.53
CA GLY A 41 8.75 3.99 24.04
C GLY A 41 8.20 4.93 22.95
N ILE A 42 8.33 4.57 21.67
CA ILE A 42 7.78 5.33 20.53
C ILE A 42 6.35 4.90 20.27
N CYS A 43 6.05 3.62 20.40
CA CYS A 43 4.70 3.07 20.29
C CYS A 43 4.49 1.94 21.31
N GLU A 44 3.26 1.44 21.40
CA GLU A 44 2.90 0.34 22.29
C GLU A 44 3.58 -0.96 21.87
N ASN A 45 3.97 -1.75 22.86
CA ASN A 45 4.47 -3.11 22.63
C ASN A 45 3.33 -4.01 22.17
N TYR A 46 3.65 -4.97 21.31
CA TYR A 46 2.68 -5.94 20.81
C TYR A 46 3.31 -7.32 20.70
N THR A 47 2.54 -8.36 20.99
CA THR A 47 2.89 -9.74 20.67
C THR A 47 1.64 -10.49 20.25
N GLY A 48 1.67 -11.15 19.09
CA GLY A 48 0.54 -11.89 18.58
C GLY A 48 0.89 -12.79 17.40
N LYS A 49 -0.02 -13.71 17.10
CA LYS A 49 0.08 -14.53 15.89
C LYS A 49 -0.11 -13.67 14.65
N THR A 50 0.66 -13.97 13.64
CA THR A 50 0.60 -13.34 12.32
C THR A 50 0.91 -14.36 11.23
N GLU A 51 0.51 -14.04 10.03
CA GLU A 51 1.02 -14.67 8.82
C GLU A 51 1.91 -13.64 8.09
N VAL A 52 2.99 -14.10 7.46
CA VAL A 52 3.92 -13.25 6.73
C VAL A 52 4.18 -13.80 5.34
N LYS A 53 4.19 -12.93 4.34
CA LYS A 53 4.63 -13.27 2.97
C LYS A 53 5.40 -12.12 2.34
N GLY A 54 6.08 -12.40 1.24
CA GLY A 54 6.63 -11.38 0.36
C GLY A 54 5.54 -10.53 -0.28
N ARG A 55 5.91 -9.35 -0.80
CA ARG A 55 5.01 -8.48 -1.56
C ARG A 55 5.78 -7.70 -2.63
N GLY A 56 5.00 -7.04 -3.49
CA GLY A 56 5.49 -6.16 -4.54
C GLY A 56 5.84 -6.91 -5.83
N ASN A 57 5.92 -6.17 -6.92
CA ASN A 57 6.26 -6.66 -8.24
C ASN A 57 7.79 -6.52 -8.46
N SER A 58 8.27 -5.42 -9.01
CA SER A 58 9.71 -5.17 -9.18
C SER A 58 10.49 -5.21 -7.87
N THR A 59 9.91 -4.67 -6.79
CA THR A 59 10.54 -4.61 -5.46
C THR A 59 10.79 -5.98 -4.84
N TRP A 60 10.02 -7.00 -5.22
CA TRP A 60 10.26 -8.38 -4.81
C TRP A 60 11.54 -8.96 -5.42
N GLY A 61 11.99 -8.43 -6.55
CA GLY A 61 13.22 -8.83 -7.22
C GLY A 61 14.51 -8.36 -6.53
N TYR A 62 14.43 -7.38 -5.61
CA TYR A 62 15.61 -6.84 -4.94
C TYR A 62 16.12 -7.71 -3.80
N PRO A 63 17.43 -7.61 -3.43
CA PRO A 63 18.01 -8.34 -2.31
C PRO A 63 17.29 -8.13 -0.98
N LYS A 64 16.94 -6.90 -0.64
CA LYS A 64 16.13 -6.59 0.54
C LYS A 64 14.65 -6.61 0.19
N LYS A 65 13.94 -7.58 0.70
CA LYS A 65 12.56 -7.92 0.33
C LYS A 65 11.52 -7.17 1.18
N PRO A 66 10.46 -6.61 0.57
CA PRO A 66 9.32 -6.09 1.32
C PRO A 66 8.38 -7.23 1.76
N TYR A 67 7.68 -7.02 2.88
CA TYR A 67 6.80 -8.03 3.47
C TYR A 67 5.39 -7.52 3.67
N ARG A 68 4.42 -8.44 3.65
CA ARG A 68 3.06 -8.23 4.11
C ARG A 68 2.83 -9.07 5.36
N LEU A 69 2.32 -8.43 6.40
CA LEU A 69 1.88 -9.06 7.64
C LEU A 69 0.37 -9.14 7.66
N LYS A 70 -0.19 -10.27 8.12
CA LYS A 70 -1.61 -10.45 8.34
C LYS A 70 -1.83 -10.99 9.74
N LEU A 71 -2.26 -10.13 10.65
CA LEU A 71 -2.49 -10.47 12.05
C LEU A 71 -3.68 -11.41 12.19
N ASP A 72 -3.64 -12.31 13.16
CA ASP A 72 -4.77 -13.19 13.52
C ASP A 72 -6.01 -12.38 13.92
N LYS A 73 -5.82 -11.31 14.70
CA LYS A 73 -6.88 -10.39 15.14
C LYS A 73 -6.58 -8.97 14.72
N LYS A 74 -7.64 -8.18 14.42
CA LYS A 74 -7.49 -6.74 14.22
C LYS A 74 -6.83 -6.14 15.45
N SER A 75 -5.65 -5.56 15.30
CA SER A 75 -4.90 -4.91 16.36
C SER A 75 -4.32 -3.60 15.82
N GLU A 76 -4.12 -2.64 16.72
CA GLU A 76 -3.40 -1.41 16.40
C GLU A 76 -1.91 -1.68 16.56
N ILE A 77 -1.13 -1.30 15.56
CA ILE A 77 0.32 -1.39 15.59
C ILE A 77 0.90 0.01 15.38
N CYS A 78 1.62 0.50 16.36
CA CYS A 78 2.31 1.80 16.35
C CYS A 78 1.41 2.97 15.90
N GLY A 79 0.16 2.99 16.31
CA GLY A 79 -0.77 4.10 16.01
C GLY A 79 -1.41 4.06 14.63
N LEU A 80 -1.19 3.00 13.83
CA LEU A 80 -1.77 2.87 12.49
C LEU A 80 -3.21 2.32 12.47
N GLY A 81 -4.02 2.62 13.46
CA GLY A 81 -5.39 2.16 13.56
C GLY A 81 -5.56 0.63 13.50
N LYS A 82 -6.65 0.13 14.07
CA LYS A 82 -6.89 -1.33 14.17
C LYS A 82 -7.14 -1.96 12.81
N ALA A 83 -6.26 -2.85 12.39
CA ALA A 83 -6.41 -3.66 11.18
C ALA A 83 -5.75 -5.04 11.33
N LYS A 84 -5.94 -5.90 10.32
CA LYS A 84 -5.19 -7.17 10.22
C LYS A 84 -3.95 -7.03 9.35
N ASN A 85 -4.03 -6.23 8.29
CA ASN A 85 -3.00 -6.16 7.25
C ASN A 85 -2.08 -4.95 7.44
N TYR A 86 -0.79 -5.22 7.44
CA TYR A 86 0.28 -4.22 7.53
C TYR A 86 1.38 -4.52 6.52
N ILE A 87 2.06 -3.48 6.07
CA ILE A 87 3.14 -3.58 5.08
C ILE A 87 4.46 -3.13 5.69
N LEU A 88 5.51 -3.87 5.39
CA LEU A 88 6.90 -3.51 5.66
C LEU A 88 7.57 -3.22 4.32
N LEU A 89 7.73 -1.93 3.97
CA LEU A 89 8.43 -1.50 2.77
C LEU A 89 9.93 -1.57 3.02
N ALA A 90 10.65 -2.20 2.09
CA ALA A 90 12.09 -2.40 2.24
C ALA A 90 12.94 -1.17 1.89
N ASN A 91 12.42 -0.25 1.08
CA ASN A 91 13.12 0.95 0.56
C ASN A 91 14.52 0.64 -0.01
N HIS A 92 14.67 -0.52 -0.69
CA HIS A 92 15.98 -1.04 -1.09
C HIS A 92 16.75 -0.11 -2.03
N ILE A 93 16.04 0.54 -2.96
CA ILE A 93 16.65 1.42 -3.97
C ILE A 93 16.79 2.88 -3.49
N ASP A 94 16.28 3.19 -2.32
CA ASP A 94 16.38 4.51 -1.72
C ASP A 94 17.43 4.51 -0.60
N PRO A 95 18.65 5.01 -0.87
CA PRO A 95 19.71 5.03 0.14
C PRO A 95 19.42 5.95 1.32
N THR A 96 18.46 6.88 1.19
CA THR A 96 18.02 7.75 2.28
C THR A 96 17.00 7.08 3.19
N LEU A 97 16.30 6.06 2.71
CA LEU A 97 15.16 5.39 3.33
C LEU A 97 13.96 6.32 3.63
N MET A 98 13.93 7.53 3.06
CA MET A 98 12.97 8.59 3.39
C MET A 98 12.00 8.96 2.28
N LEU A 99 12.23 8.55 1.01
CA LEU A 99 11.41 9.01 -0.13
C LEU A 99 9.93 8.72 0.06
N ASN A 100 9.57 7.50 0.46
CA ASN A 100 8.18 7.16 0.74
C ASN A 100 7.60 7.96 1.92
N SER A 101 8.39 8.16 2.98
CA SER A 101 7.96 8.97 4.14
C SER A 101 7.69 10.42 3.76
N VAL A 102 8.54 11.00 2.91
CA VAL A 102 8.36 12.37 2.39
C VAL A 102 7.11 12.44 1.52
N ALA A 103 6.92 11.48 0.59
CA ALA A 103 5.75 11.44 -0.29
C ALA A 103 4.44 11.35 0.51
N PHE A 104 4.35 10.44 1.48
CA PHE A 104 3.18 10.32 2.35
C PHE A 104 2.97 11.59 3.18
N LYS A 105 4.04 12.18 3.71
CA LYS A 105 3.92 13.44 4.47
C LYS A 105 3.42 14.60 3.62
N VAL A 106 3.85 14.71 2.38
CA VAL A 106 3.33 15.70 1.42
C VAL A 106 1.84 15.47 1.17
N GLY A 107 1.43 14.22 0.89
CA GLY A 107 0.02 13.88 0.71
C GLY A 107 -0.84 14.24 1.92
N GLN A 108 -0.36 13.95 3.14
CA GLN A 108 -1.03 14.33 4.39
C GLN A 108 -1.14 15.87 4.56
N LEU A 109 -0.08 16.61 4.26
CA LEU A 109 -0.08 18.08 4.34
C LEU A 109 -1.03 18.72 3.33
N LEU A 110 -1.22 18.10 2.19
CA LEU A 110 -2.20 18.51 1.18
C LEU A 110 -3.62 18.02 1.49
N ASN A 111 -3.81 17.27 2.58
CA ASN A 111 -5.08 16.61 2.91
C ASN A 111 -5.60 15.74 1.76
N ILE A 112 -4.73 14.94 1.13
CA ILE A 112 -5.17 13.91 0.20
C ILE A 112 -5.84 12.80 1.02
N PRO A 113 -7.09 12.45 0.72
CA PRO A 113 -7.81 11.42 1.46
C PRO A 113 -7.03 10.10 1.50
N PHE A 114 -7.12 9.41 2.62
CA PHE A 114 -6.57 8.06 2.81
C PHE A 114 -5.06 7.91 2.57
N THR A 115 -4.32 9.01 2.61
CA THR A 115 -2.85 8.95 2.49
C THR A 115 -2.26 8.13 3.62
N ASN A 116 -1.46 7.14 3.27
CA ASN A 116 -0.79 6.25 4.23
C ASN A 116 0.15 7.00 5.18
N HIS A 117 0.43 6.38 6.31
CA HIS A 117 1.45 6.81 7.26
C HIS A 117 2.75 6.01 7.05
N ALA A 118 3.84 6.54 7.58
CA ALA A 118 5.16 5.97 7.46
C ALA A 118 5.85 5.96 8.82
N ILE A 119 6.14 4.77 9.35
CA ILE A 119 6.82 4.58 10.62
C ILE A 119 8.09 3.77 10.39
N PRO A 120 9.28 4.35 10.60
CA PRO A 120 10.54 3.59 10.53
C PRO A 120 10.55 2.51 11.61
N VAL A 121 10.92 1.29 11.23
CA VAL A 121 11.03 0.14 12.14
C VAL A 121 12.23 -0.72 11.76
N ASP A 122 12.87 -1.33 12.74
CA ASP A 122 13.89 -2.35 12.52
C ASP A 122 13.26 -3.74 12.48
N VAL A 123 13.67 -4.58 11.54
CA VAL A 123 13.10 -5.91 11.36
C VAL A 123 14.13 -6.99 11.67
N VAL A 124 13.72 -7.93 12.49
CA VAL A 124 14.44 -9.18 12.80
C VAL A 124 13.60 -10.36 12.35
N LEU A 125 14.14 -11.23 11.52
CA LEU A 125 13.48 -12.47 11.07
C LEU A 125 14.26 -13.66 11.64
N ASN A 126 13.62 -14.48 12.46
CA ASN A 126 14.22 -15.66 13.10
C ASN A 126 15.60 -15.38 13.72
N GLY A 127 15.70 -14.28 14.47
CA GLY A 127 16.93 -13.83 15.12
C GLY A 127 17.95 -13.13 14.22
N LYS A 128 17.69 -13.06 12.90
CA LYS A 128 18.58 -12.38 11.94
C LYS A 128 18.07 -10.97 11.65
N TYR A 129 18.89 -9.97 11.89
CA TYR A 129 18.58 -8.56 11.55
C TYR A 129 18.47 -8.38 10.04
N LYS A 130 17.36 -7.79 9.59
CA LYS A 130 17.05 -7.56 8.17
C LYS A 130 17.22 -6.10 7.73
N GLY A 131 17.51 -5.22 8.67
CA GLY A 131 17.66 -3.79 8.44
C GLY A 131 16.43 -2.97 8.81
N SER A 132 16.49 -1.68 8.53
CA SER A 132 15.40 -0.74 8.76
C SER A 132 14.38 -0.80 7.63
N TYR A 133 13.11 -0.86 7.97
CA TYR A 133 11.95 -0.91 7.08
C TYR A 133 11.04 0.28 7.36
N LEU A 134 10.07 0.48 6.49
CA LEU A 134 8.99 1.42 6.72
C LEU A 134 7.69 0.63 6.94
N LEU A 135 7.14 0.71 8.15
CA LEU A 135 5.81 0.20 8.44
C LEU A 135 4.78 1.16 7.89
N THR A 136 3.79 0.62 7.17
CA THR A 136 2.66 1.37 6.63
C THR A 136 1.40 0.51 6.55
N GLU A 137 0.27 1.14 6.26
CA GLU A 137 -1.00 0.47 6.05
C GLU A 137 -1.01 -0.35 4.75
N GLN A 138 -1.76 -1.44 4.73
CA GLN A 138 -2.21 -2.06 3.49
C GLN A 138 -3.31 -1.20 2.87
N ILE A 139 -3.22 -0.94 1.57
CA ILE A 139 -4.30 -0.29 0.81
C ILE A 139 -5.42 -1.31 0.63
N GLU A 140 -6.56 -1.05 1.26
CA GLU A 140 -7.78 -1.87 1.23
C GLU A 140 -8.98 -1.01 1.64
N ILE A 141 -10.19 -1.32 1.13
CA ILE A 141 -11.42 -0.64 1.53
C ILE A 141 -11.86 -1.18 2.88
N LYS A 142 -11.51 -0.48 3.96
CA LYS A 142 -11.84 -0.84 5.35
C LYS A 142 -11.75 0.36 6.26
N GLU A 143 -12.46 0.29 7.37
CA GLU A 143 -12.28 1.20 8.50
C GLU A 143 -10.78 1.32 8.85
N ASN A 144 -10.30 2.52 9.10
CA ASN A 144 -8.89 2.87 9.35
C ASN A 144 -7.93 2.59 8.18
N ARG A 145 -8.45 2.46 6.97
CA ARG A 145 -7.72 2.33 5.70
C ARG A 145 -8.36 3.28 4.69
N VAL A 146 -8.77 2.79 3.54
CA VAL A 146 -9.66 3.54 2.63
C VAL A 146 -11.08 3.33 3.15
N ASP A 147 -11.56 4.28 3.96
CA ASP A 147 -12.84 4.18 4.68
C ASP A 147 -14.01 4.54 3.76
N LEU A 148 -14.33 3.60 2.87
CA LEU A 148 -15.47 3.64 1.97
C LEU A 148 -16.42 2.48 2.27
N ASP A 149 -17.67 2.58 1.81
CA ASP A 149 -18.64 1.50 1.93
C ASP A 149 -18.28 0.33 1.00
N GLU A 150 -17.86 -0.79 1.56
CA GLU A 150 -17.48 -2.01 0.82
C GLU A 150 -18.59 -2.52 -0.13
N ASN A 151 -19.86 -2.19 0.13
CA ASN A 151 -20.99 -2.65 -0.71
C ASN A 151 -21.23 -1.74 -1.92
N ASN A 152 -20.80 -0.49 -1.85
CA ASN A 152 -21.08 0.55 -2.85
C ASN A 152 -19.81 1.19 -3.41
N SER A 153 -18.67 0.54 -3.24
CA SER A 153 -17.38 1.03 -3.71
C SER A 153 -16.56 -0.08 -4.33
N VAL A 154 -15.68 0.30 -5.23
CA VAL A 154 -14.65 -0.58 -5.80
C VAL A 154 -13.36 0.20 -5.92
N MET A 155 -12.27 -0.44 -5.58
CA MET A 155 -10.92 0.08 -5.80
C MET A 155 -10.32 -0.62 -7.00
N TRP A 156 -9.95 0.17 -7.99
CA TRP A 156 -9.27 -0.29 -9.18
C TRP A 156 -7.76 -0.15 -9.01
N GLU A 157 -7.02 -1.10 -9.51
CA GLU A 157 -5.56 -0.99 -9.69
C GLU A 157 -5.23 -0.92 -11.18
N LEU A 158 -4.53 0.14 -11.57
CA LEU A 158 -3.94 0.26 -12.90
C LEU A 158 -2.50 -0.20 -12.83
N ASP A 159 -2.20 -1.38 -13.36
CA ASP A 159 -0.83 -1.91 -13.37
C ASP A 159 -0.54 -2.69 -14.66
N SER A 160 0.58 -2.35 -15.28
CA SER A 160 1.05 -2.99 -16.51
C SER A 160 1.44 -4.47 -16.35
N TYR A 161 1.67 -4.95 -15.13
CA TYR A 161 1.85 -6.38 -14.86
C TYR A 161 0.60 -7.19 -15.13
N PHE A 162 -0.57 -6.62 -14.87
CA PHE A 162 -1.87 -7.20 -15.21
C PHE A 162 -2.03 -8.66 -14.75
N ASP A 163 -1.63 -8.95 -13.53
CA ASP A 163 -1.45 -10.30 -12.98
C ASP A 163 -2.47 -10.69 -11.92
N GLU A 164 -3.35 -9.78 -11.47
CA GLU A 164 -4.43 -10.07 -10.52
C GLU A 164 -5.78 -10.20 -11.24
N ASP A 165 -6.66 -11.09 -10.79
CA ASP A 165 -8.03 -11.26 -11.29
C ASP A 165 -9.05 -10.87 -10.20
N PRO A 166 -10.27 -10.37 -10.61
CA PRO A 166 -10.75 -10.14 -11.97
C PRO A 166 -10.16 -8.87 -12.59
N LYS A 167 -10.00 -8.90 -13.91
CA LYS A 167 -9.33 -7.82 -14.67
C LYS A 167 -9.93 -7.62 -16.07
N PHE A 168 -9.67 -6.46 -16.65
CA PHE A 168 -10.04 -6.16 -18.03
C PHE A 168 -9.15 -5.06 -18.63
N LYS A 169 -9.22 -4.90 -19.95
CA LYS A 169 -8.66 -3.74 -20.64
C LYS A 169 -9.78 -2.73 -20.88
N SER A 170 -9.56 -1.44 -20.52
CA SER A 170 -10.57 -0.41 -20.77
C SER A 170 -10.81 -0.17 -22.26
N GLU A 171 -12.07 0.11 -22.63
CA GLU A 171 -12.48 0.27 -24.02
C GLU A 171 -11.87 1.51 -24.68
N ALA A 172 -11.83 2.64 -23.96
CA ALA A 172 -11.38 3.92 -24.51
C ALA A 172 -9.85 4.03 -24.64
N PHE A 173 -9.09 3.55 -23.66
CA PHE A 173 -7.64 3.78 -23.57
C PHE A 173 -6.83 2.49 -23.47
N ASN A 174 -7.46 1.32 -23.55
CA ASN A 174 -6.82 0.02 -23.37
C ASN A 174 -5.99 -0.08 -22.07
N LEU A 175 -6.45 0.59 -21.00
CA LEU A 175 -5.78 0.59 -19.70
C LEU A 175 -5.85 -0.81 -19.06
N PRO A 176 -4.77 -1.28 -18.44
CA PRO A 176 -4.78 -2.52 -17.66
C PRO A 176 -5.44 -2.28 -16.30
N VAL A 177 -6.68 -2.72 -16.15
CA VAL A 177 -7.52 -2.50 -14.96
C VAL A 177 -7.71 -3.81 -14.23
N MET A 178 -7.40 -3.85 -12.94
CA MET A 178 -7.62 -4.98 -12.04
C MET A 178 -8.47 -4.54 -10.85
N VAL A 179 -9.25 -5.43 -10.27
CA VAL A 179 -9.92 -5.17 -8.99
C VAL A 179 -8.91 -5.33 -7.86
N LYS A 180 -8.79 -4.29 -7.03
CA LYS A 180 -7.94 -4.36 -5.84
C LYS A 180 -8.71 -4.73 -4.60
N ASP A 181 -9.90 -4.19 -4.44
CA ASP A 181 -10.75 -4.42 -3.28
C ASP A 181 -12.16 -3.86 -3.56
N PRO A 182 -13.25 -4.47 -3.04
CA PRO A 182 -13.33 -5.78 -2.39
C PRO A 182 -13.35 -6.95 -3.39
N ASP A 183 -13.40 -8.18 -2.88
CA ASP A 183 -13.70 -9.34 -3.71
C ASP A 183 -15.11 -9.18 -4.31
N LEU A 184 -15.22 -9.28 -5.64
CA LEU A 184 -16.48 -9.08 -6.36
C LEU A 184 -17.05 -10.40 -6.90
N THR A 185 -18.38 -10.52 -6.87
CA THR A 185 -19.06 -11.53 -7.69
C THR A 185 -18.95 -11.18 -9.17
N THR A 186 -19.20 -12.15 -10.05
CA THR A 186 -19.18 -11.92 -11.51
C THR A 186 -20.14 -10.81 -11.93
N GLU A 187 -21.35 -10.74 -11.31
CA GLU A 187 -22.34 -9.71 -11.61
C GLU A 187 -21.88 -8.31 -11.17
N GLN A 188 -21.31 -8.20 -9.98
CA GLN A 188 -20.74 -6.94 -9.46
C GLN A 188 -19.56 -6.49 -10.34
N PHE A 189 -18.70 -7.42 -10.74
CA PHE A 189 -17.58 -7.10 -11.62
C PHE A 189 -18.04 -6.53 -12.96
N GLU A 190 -19.02 -7.15 -13.62
CA GLU A 190 -19.55 -6.66 -14.91
C GLU A 190 -20.26 -5.30 -14.75
N TYR A 191 -20.96 -5.06 -13.62
CA TYR A 191 -21.53 -3.76 -13.29
C TYR A 191 -20.45 -2.67 -13.19
N TRP A 192 -19.44 -2.88 -12.35
CA TRP A 192 -18.37 -1.90 -12.11
C TRP A 192 -17.46 -1.70 -13.33
N LYS A 193 -17.18 -2.74 -14.10
CA LYS A 193 -16.46 -2.64 -15.37
C LYS A 193 -17.20 -1.76 -16.38
N LYS A 194 -18.53 -1.91 -16.49
CA LYS A 194 -19.35 -1.04 -17.34
C LYS A 194 -19.30 0.41 -16.88
N ASP A 195 -19.35 0.64 -15.57
CA ASP A 195 -19.25 1.98 -14.97
C ASP A 195 -17.88 2.62 -15.28
N PHE A 196 -16.78 1.89 -15.06
CA PHE A 196 -15.42 2.35 -15.40
C PHE A 196 -15.27 2.68 -16.89
N ASN A 197 -15.79 1.86 -17.79
CA ASN A 197 -15.74 2.14 -19.21
C ASN A 197 -16.60 3.37 -19.59
N ALA A 198 -17.77 3.52 -19.01
CA ALA A 198 -18.60 4.71 -19.19
C ALA A 198 -17.88 6.00 -18.74
N PHE A 199 -17.19 5.95 -17.61
CA PHE A 199 -16.35 7.03 -17.10
C PHE A 199 -15.21 7.34 -18.08
N THR A 200 -14.39 6.36 -18.48
CA THR A 200 -13.23 6.60 -19.35
C THR A 200 -13.60 7.08 -20.75
N VAL A 201 -14.75 6.66 -21.29
CA VAL A 201 -15.26 7.14 -22.57
C VAL A 201 -15.53 8.65 -22.56
N GLN A 202 -15.91 9.25 -21.40
CA GLN A 202 -16.12 10.70 -21.31
C GLN A 202 -14.82 11.47 -21.52
N PHE A 203 -13.69 10.93 -21.06
CA PHE A 203 -12.38 11.57 -21.29
C PHE A 203 -11.85 11.38 -22.71
N ALA A 204 -12.35 10.39 -23.44
CA ALA A 204 -11.96 10.16 -24.83
C ALA A 204 -12.70 11.08 -25.83
N LYS A 205 -13.72 11.80 -25.40
CA LYS A 205 -14.46 12.75 -26.26
C LYS A 205 -13.69 14.05 -26.41
N GLU A 206 -13.60 14.53 -27.66
CA GLU A 206 -13.01 15.82 -27.97
C GLU A 206 -14.07 16.85 -28.36
N PRO A 207 -13.77 18.13 -28.14
CA PRO A 207 -13.13 18.68 -26.94
C PRO A 207 -14.07 18.46 -25.79
N LEU A 208 -13.63 18.45 -24.58
CA LEU A 208 -14.41 18.18 -23.36
C LEU A 208 -15.76 18.90 -23.35
N GLU A 209 -16.65 18.48 -24.24
CA GLU A 209 -17.97 19.08 -24.42
C GLU A 209 -18.82 18.81 -23.19
N GLY A 210 -19.26 19.92 -22.57
CA GLY A 210 -20.20 19.89 -21.48
C GLY A 210 -19.65 19.65 -20.07
N ASN A 211 -18.34 19.59 -19.86
CA ASN A 211 -17.72 19.42 -18.53
C ASN A 211 -18.29 18.24 -17.71
N MET A 212 -18.84 17.21 -18.35
CA MET A 212 -19.49 16.09 -17.66
C MET A 212 -18.56 15.32 -16.73
N TYR A 213 -17.25 15.34 -16.99
CA TYR A 213 -16.25 14.69 -16.11
C TYR A 213 -16.15 15.40 -14.75
N VAL A 214 -16.49 16.67 -14.64
CA VAL A 214 -16.43 17.43 -13.38
C VAL A 214 -17.33 16.82 -12.32
N ASP A 215 -18.46 16.26 -12.73
CA ASP A 215 -19.40 15.61 -11.81
C ASP A 215 -19.00 14.14 -11.50
N MET A 216 -17.99 13.61 -12.22
CA MET A 216 -17.56 12.20 -12.11
C MET A 216 -16.27 12.03 -11.34
N ILE A 217 -15.50 13.09 -11.10
CA ILE A 217 -14.21 13.03 -10.41
C ILE A 217 -14.08 14.11 -9.33
N ASP A 218 -13.37 13.80 -8.27
CA ASP A 218 -12.88 14.80 -7.33
C ASP A 218 -11.64 15.49 -7.93
N ILE A 219 -11.88 16.63 -8.62
CA ILE A 219 -10.84 17.40 -9.29
C ILE A 219 -9.79 17.88 -8.29
N GLU A 220 -10.19 18.23 -7.06
CA GLU A 220 -9.26 18.69 -6.04
C GLU A 220 -8.31 17.56 -5.62
N SER A 221 -8.80 16.37 -5.41
CA SER A 221 -7.96 15.18 -5.11
C SER A 221 -7.01 14.87 -6.26
N VAL A 222 -7.47 14.90 -7.52
CA VAL A 222 -6.61 14.71 -8.69
C VAL A 222 -5.52 15.77 -8.78
N ALA A 223 -5.86 17.04 -8.58
CA ALA A 223 -4.87 18.13 -8.60
C ALA A 223 -3.81 17.96 -7.50
N LYS A 224 -4.22 17.64 -6.28
CA LYS A 224 -3.32 17.37 -5.16
C LYS A 224 -2.40 16.18 -5.43
N TYR A 225 -2.95 15.11 -6.01
CA TYR A 225 -2.19 13.93 -6.43
C TYR A 225 -1.11 14.32 -7.45
N LEU A 226 -1.47 15.04 -8.51
CA LEU A 226 -0.52 15.51 -9.54
C LEU A 226 0.57 16.42 -8.96
N ILE A 227 0.22 17.31 -8.04
CA ILE A 227 1.19 18.17 -7.32
C ILE A 227 2.15 17.30 -6.52
N THR A 228 1.65 16.32 -5.77
CA THR A 228 2.48 15.42 -4.98
C THR A 228 3.45 14.64 -5.87
N PHE A 229 2.97 14.05 -6.95
CA PHE A 229 3.80 13.31 -7.91
C PHE A 229 4.92 14.15 -8.51
N ASN A 230 4.60 15.39 -8.91
CA ASN A 230 5.61 16.31 -9.44
C ASN A 230 6.62 16.73 -8.36
N LEU A 231 6.14 17.03 -7.15
CA LEU A 231 6.99 17.50 -6.05
C LEU A 231 8.00 16.43 -5.61
N VAL A 232 7.58 15.16 -5.53
CA VAL A 232 8.46 14.04 -5.17
C VAL A 232 9.16 13.43 -6.38
N HIS A 233 9.00 14.02 -7.57
CA HIS A 233 9.60 13.58 -8.82
C HIS A 233 9.33 12.10 -9.13
N ASN A 234 8.09 11.66 -8.95
CA ASN A 234 7.70 10.28 -9.27
C ASN A 234 7.48 10.14 -10.78
N MET A 235 8.33 9.32 -11.42
CA MET A 235 8.31 9.07 -12.86
C MET A 235 7.26 8.03 -13.29
N GLU A 236 6.66 7.32 -12.36
CA GLU A 236 5.76 6.19 -12.67
C GLU A 236 4.36 6.62 -13.10
N ILE A 237 4.01 7.91 -12.99
CA ILE A 237 2.72 8.45 -13.45
C ILE A 237 2.47 8.19 -14.96
N ASN A 238 3.52 8.09 -15.75
CA ASN A 238 3.42 7.86 -17.19
C ASN A 238 3.30 6.37 -17.57
N HIS A 239 3.50 5.48 -16.61
CA HIS A 239 3.44 4.04 -16.80
C HIS A 239 2.66 3.44 -15.62
N PRO A 240 1.42 2.98 -15.84
CA PRO A 240 0.62 2.47 -14.73
C PRO A 240 1.34 1.31 -14.06
N LYS A 241 1.70 1.54 -12.79
CA LYS A 241 2.30 0.57 -11.88
C LYS A 241 1.70 0.77 -10.50
N SER A 242 0.70 -0.05 -10.20
CA SER A 242 -0.03 -0.01 -8.93
C SER A 242 -0.57 1.39 -8.59
N ILE A 243 -1.29 2.02 -9.54
CA ILE A 243 -2.08 3.24 -9.32
C ILE A 243 -3.47 2.80 -8.86
N PHE A 244 -3.92 3.36 -7.73
CA PHE A 244 -5.22 3.04 -7.12
C PHE A 244 -6.17 4.23 -7.17
#